data_ce250542a5ca9654d19322f1a406f2d3
#
_entry.id   ce250542a5ca9654d19322f1a406f2d3
#
_cell.length_a   1.000
_cell.length_b   1.000
_cell.length_c   1.000
_cell.angle_alpha   90.00
_cell.angle_beta   90.00
_cell.angle_gamma   90.00
#
_symmetry.space_group_name_H-M   'P 1'
#
loop_
_entity.id
_entity.type
_entity.pdbx_description
1 polymer ?
#
loop_
_entity_poly.entity_id
_entity_poly.type
_entity_poly.pdbx_seq_one_letter_code
_entity_poly.pdbx_strand_id
1 'polypeptide(L)'
;MCVRALCLSTVHVSDQSSKLTKLQTNVSASASLHISDQSSKLTKLQTNVSELRVAFSAGLTDSGSVGPFDKETTLIFSKIITNVGEAYNPTAGVFTAPVSGLYVFSFTAADYLKGYMGLYLYKNDKPIVFSLDLNDHGGYASTSNAVCLQLEEGDRVHLGLPASYRLYDDSRNFSVFSGFLLFHL
;
A
#
# COMPACT_ATOMS: atom_id res chain seq x y z
N MET A 1 76.54 -10.38 -34.28
CA MET A 1 75.94 -9.85 -33.07
C MET A 1 74.44 -9.41 -33.20
N CYS A 2 73.93 -9.18 -34.41
CA CYS A 2 72.53 -8.65 -34.59
C CYS A 2 71.38 -9.62 -34.37
N VAL A 3 71.55 -10.93 -34.62
CA VAL A 3 70.43 -11.92 -34.52
C VAL A 3 70.01 -12.25 -33.13
N ARG A 4 70.87 -12.16 -32.10
CA ARG A 4 70.53 -12.43 -30.68
C ARG A 4 69.71 -11.28 -30.06
N ALA A 5 69.89 -10.04 -30.47
CA ALA A 5 69.09 -8.91 -29.93
C ALA A 5 67.68 -8.90 -30.48
N LEU A 6 67.42 -9.30 -31.73
CA LEU A 6 66.09 -9.42 -32.32
C LEU A 6 65.29 -10.57 -31.68
N CYS A 7 65.93 -11.68 -31.37
CA CYS A 7 65.25 -12.84 -30.71
C CYS A 7 64.80 -12.52 -29.26
N LEU A 8 65.59 -11.74 -28.50
CA LEU A 8 65.24 -11.33 -27.14
C LEU A 8 64.12 -10.30 -27.11
N SER A 9 64.05 -9.39 -28.09
CA SER A 9 62.98 -8.38 -28.19
C SER A 9 61.64 -9.02 -28.56
N THR A 10 61.61 -10.01 -29.46
CA THR A 10 60.37 -10.71 -29.84
C THR A 10 59.81 -11.57 -28.72
N VAL A 11 60.66 -12.21 -27.94
CA VAL A 11 60.21 -12.98 -26.74
C VAL A 11 59.66 -12.04 -25.67
N HIS A 12 60.26 -10.88 -25.45
CA HIS A 12 59.77 -9.92 -24.45
C HIS A 12 58.41 -9.30 -24.84
N VAL A 13 58.21 -8.97 -26.11
CA VAL A 13 56.92 -8.48 -26.65
C VAL A 13 55.84 -9.53 -26.56
N SER A 14 56.13 -10.80 -26.84
CA SER A 14 55.20 -11.93 -26.71
C SER A 14 54.76 -12.16 -25.25
N ASP A 15 55.67 -12.04 -24.29
CA ASP A 15 55.36 -12.19 -22.86
C ASP A 15 54.50 -11.02 -22.35
N GLN A 16 54.79 -9.80 -22.76
CA GLN A 16 53.95 -8.62 -22.42
C GLN A 16 52.56 -8.72 -23.05
N SER A 17 52.42 -9.18 -24.27
CA SER A 17 51.15 -9.40 -24.94
C SER A 17 50.30 -10.43 -24.17
N SER A 18 50.88 -11.55 -23.74
CA SER A 18 50.20 -12.58 -22.97
C SER A 18 49.73 -12.09 -21.59
N LYS A 19 50.54 -11.26 -20.93
CA LYS A 19 50.18 -10.60 -19.64
C LYS A 19 49.04 -9.61 -19.83
N LEU A 20 49.04 -8.82 -20.88
CA LEU A 20 47.96 -7.88 -21.19
C LEU A 20 46.65 -8.61 -21.46
N THR A 21 46.66 -9.69 -22.22
CA THR A 21 45.45 -10.51 -22.46
C THR A 21 44.87 -11.11 -21.18
N LYS A 22 45.74 -11.62 -20.28
CA LYS A 22 45.29 -12.14 -18.98
C LYS A 22 44.67 -11.04 -18.11
N LEU A 23 45.26 -9.85 -18.08
CA LEU A 23 44.72 -8.71 -17.34
C LEU A 23 43.37 -8.27 -17.92
N GLN A 24 43.21 -8.18 -19.22
CA GLN A 24 41.93 -7.87 -19.86
C GLN A 24 40.86 -8.90 -19.56
N THR A 25 41.20 -10.18 -19.58
CA THR A 25 40.24 -11.26 -19.21
C THR A 25 39.83 -11.17 -17.76
N ASN A 26 40.77 -10.92 -16.84
CA ASN A 26 40.47 -10.77 -15.42
C ASN A 26 39.60 -9.55 -15.10
N VAL A 27 39.88 -8.40 -15.73
CA VAL A 27 39.08 -7.18 -15.61
C VAL A 27 37.67 -7.39 -16.15
N SER A 28 37.54 -8.03 -17.32
CA SER A 28 36.25 -8.36 -17.91
C SER A 28 35.43 -9.28 -17.04
N ALA A 29 36.03 -10.35 -16.48
CA ALA A 29 35.36 -11.29 -15.58
C ALA A 29 34.93 -10.59 -14.27
N SER A 30 35.80 -9.77 -13.68
CA SER A 30 35.48 -9.01 -12.48
C SER A 30 34.35 -8.00 -12.72
N ALA A 31 34.37 -7.29 -13.83
CA ALA A 31 33.30 -6.35 -14.21
C ALA A 31 31.97 -7.07 -14.42
N SER A 32 31.97 -8.21 -15.09
CA SER A 32 30.76 -9.01 -15.31
C SER A 32 30.14 -9.52 -14.00
N LEU A 33 30.96 -9.98 -13.06
CA LEU A 33 30.51 -10.39 -11.72
C LEU A 33 29.90 -9.23 -10.95
N HIS A 34 30.53 -8.06 -10.99
CA HIS A 34 30.04 -6.86 -10.31
C HIS A 34 28.71 -6.37 -10.87
N ILE A 35 28.57 -6.35 -12.19
CA ILE A 35 27.32 -5.98 -12.87
C ILE A 35 26.19 -6.98 -12.50
N SER A 36 26.47 -8.27 -12.48
CA SER A 36 25.51 -9.30 -12.09
C SER A 36 25.05 -9.15 -10.64
N ASP A 37 25.96 -8.87 -9.70
CA ASP A 37 25.61 -8.62 -8.29
C ASP A 37 24.76 -7.36 -8.13
N GLN A 38 25.11 -6.27 -8.79
CA GLN A 38 24.32 -5.04 -8.79
C GLN A 38 22.93 -5.24 -9.41
N SER A 39 22.84 -5.98 -10.51
CA SER A 39 21.55 -6.29 -11.13
C SER A 39 20.65 -7.10 -10.18
N SER A 40 21.21 -8.09 -9.47
CA SER A 40 20.45 -8.88 -8.51
C SER A 40 19.96 -8.05 -7.31
N LYS A 41 20.79 -7.14 -6.81
CA LYS A 41 20.42 -6.19 -5.75
C LYS A 41 19.31 -5.24 -6.20
N LEU A 42 19.42 -4.71 -7.41
CA LEU A 42 18.40 -3.83 -7.99
C LEU A 42 17.04 -4.55 -8.12
N THR A 43 17.06 -5.78 -8.62
CA THR A 43 15.83 -6.59 -8.74
C THR A 43 15.19 -6.84 -7.38
N LYS A 44 15.97 -7.18 -6.35
CA LYS A 44 15.46 -7.34 -4.99
C LYS A 44 14.85 -6.05 -4.43
N LEU A 45 15.51 -4.91 -4.64
CA LEU A 45 14.99 -3.61 -4.22
C LEU A 45 13.69 -3.25 -4.95
N GLN A 46 13.60 -3.52 -6.25
CA GLN A 46 12.37 -3.31 -7.02
C GLN A 46 11.21 -4.19 -6.52
N THR A 47 11.49 -5.45 -6.22
CA THR A 47 10.49 -6.37 -5.64
C THR A 47 10.01 -5.85 -4.29
N ASN A 48 10.91 -5.52 -3.37
CA ASN A 48 10.56 -4.98 -2.05
C ASN A 48 9.71 -3.71 -2.16
N VAL A 49 10.04 -2.77 -3.06
CA VAL A 49 9.25 -1.55 -3.28
C VAL A 49 7.86 -1.86 -3.85
N SER A 50 7.72 -2.89 -4.70
CA SER A 50 6.41 -3.27 -5.24
C SER A 50 5.51 -3.95 -4.19
N GLU A 51 6.08 -4.72 -3.28
CA GLU A 51 5.36 -5.37 -2.18
C GLU A 51 4.88 -4.38 -1.11
N LEU A 52 5.48 -3.20 -1.03
CA LEU A 52 5.09 -2.13 -0.10
C LEU A 52 3.93 -1.25 -0.60
N ARG A 53 3.35 -1.55 -1.75
CA ARG A 53 2.24 -0.75 -2.30
C ARG A 53 0.91 -1.24 -1.74
N VAL A 54 0.34 -0.45 -0.85
CA VAL A 54 -0.94 -0.75 -0.21
C VAL A 54 -1.84 0.47 -0.32
N ALA A 55 -2.97 0.32 -0.99
CA ALA A 55 -4.00 1.36 -1.08
C ALA A 55 -5.35 0.74 -1.41
N PHE A 56 -6.41 1.21 -0.76
CA PHE A 56 -7.77 0.83 -1.10
C PHE A 56 -8.72 2.02 -1.07
N SER A 57 -9.80 1.90 -1.82
CA SER A 57 -10.95 2.78 -1.76
C SER A 57 -12.19 1.95 -2.09
N ALA A 58 -13.22 2.06 -1.28
CA ALA A 58 -14.45 1.29 -1.44
C ALA A 58 -15.68 2.14 -1.10
N GLY A 59 -16.73 2.05 -1.92
CA GLY A 59 -18.06 2.56 -1.64
C GLY A 59 -18.86 1.58 -0.78
N LEU A 60 -19.83 2.10 -0.03
CA LEU A 60 -20.57 1.30 0.95
C LEU A 60 -21.50 0.29 0.26
N THR A 61 -22.47 0.75 -0.55
CA THR A 61 -23.48 -0.11 -1.17
C THR A 61 -24.13 0.57 -2.37
N ASP A 62 -24.77 -0.22 -3.25
CA ASP A 62 -25.69 0.30 -4.27
C ASP A 62 -27.18 0.21 -3.84
N SER A 63 -27.43 -0.30 -2.63
CA SER A 63 -28.79 -0.68 -2.19
C SER A 63 -29.53 0.41 -1.41
N GLY A 64 -28.92 1.58 -1.19
CA GLY A 64 -29.54 2.68 -0.47
C GLY A 64 -29.16 2.73 1.02
N SER A 65 -30.14 2.76 1.90
CA SER A 65 -29.91 2.93 3.34
C SER A 65 -29.27 1.69 4.00
N VAL A 66 -28.31 1.93 4.88
CA VAL A 66 -27.68 0.93 5.74
C VAL A 66 -27.95 1.29 7.19
N GLY A 67 -28.60 0.40 7.92
CA GLY A 67 -29.18 0.67 9.24
C GLY A 67 -30.56 1.35 9.17
N PRO A 68 -31.12 1.78 10.33
CA PRO A 68 -30.54 1.59 11.67
C PRO A 68 -30.54 0.12 12.11
N PHE A 69 -29.58 -0.24 12.94
CA PHE A 69 -29.49 -1.57 13.56
C PHE A 69 -29.72 -1.47 15.06
N ASP A 70 -30.14 -2.57 15.70
CA ASP A 70 -30.38 -2.63 17.15
C ASP A 70 -29.07 -2.62 17.97
N LYS A 71 -27.95 -2.92 17.34
CA LYS A 71 -26.62 -2.95 17.96
C LYS A 71 -25.59 -2.36 17.00
N GLU A 72 -24.44 -1.98 17.55
CA GLU A 72 -23.30 -1.58 16.74
C GLU A 72 -22.92 -2.68 15.74
N THR A 73 -22.69 -2.28 14.50
CA THR A 73 -22.49 -3.21 13.38
C THR A 73 -21.30 -2.74 12.54
N THR A 74 -20.37 -3.65 12.23
CA THR A 74 -19.28 -3.37 11.29
C THR A 74 -19.85 -3.06 9.91
N LEU A 75 -19.41 -1.93 9.34
CA LEU A 75 -19.80 -1.52 7.99
C LEU A 75 -19.00 -2.26 6.93
N ILE A 76 -19.69 -2.82 5.97
CA ILE A 76 -19.09 -3.55 4.85
C ILE A 76 -19.12 -2.67 3.59
N PHE A 77 -18.00 -2.00 3.32
CA PHE A 77 -17.82 -1.23 2.09
C PHE A 77 -17.48 -2.21 0.96
N SER A 78 -18.50 -2.71 0.30
CA SER A 78 -18.39 -3.84 -0.63
C SER A 78 -18.02 -3.44 -2.07
N LYS A 79 -18.17 -2.15 -2.42
CA LYS A 79 -17.96 -1.63 -3.78
C LYS A 79 -16.51 -1.22 -3.97
N ILE A 80 -15.67 -2.15 -4.38
CA ILE A 80 -14.24 -1.88 -4.59
C ILE A 80 -14.03 -0.91 -5.76
N ILE A 81 -13.43 0.24 -5.47
CA ILE A 81 -12.93 1.20 -6.46
C ILE A 81 -11.45 0.89 -6.74
N THR A 82 -10.69 0.61 -5.69
CA THR A 82 -9.25 0.26 -5.75
C THR A 82 -8.92 -0.64 -4.58
N ASN A 83 -8.07 -1.66 -4.76
CA ASN A 83 -7.55 -2.51 -3.69
C ASN A 83 -6.16 -3.06 -4.08
N VAL A 84 -5.16 -2.19 -4.09
CA VAL A 84 -3.76 -2.53 -4.37
C VAL A 84 -3.15 -3.16 -3.14
N GLY A 85 -2.51 -4.33 -3.30
CA GLY A 85 -1.95 -5.12 -2.20
C GLY A 85 -2.99 -5.97 -1.46
N GLU A 86 -4.26 -5.94 -1.90
CA GLU A 86 -5.38 -6.77 -1.40
C GLU A 86 -5.57 -6.75 0.14
N ALA A 87 -5.14 -5.65 0.78
CA ALA A 87 -5.16 -5.52 2.23
C ALA A 87 -6.56 -5.24 2.82
N TYR A 88 -7.51 -4.79 1.99
CA TYR A 88 -8.90 -4.59 2.38
C TYR A 88 -9.77 -5.78 1.97
N ASN A 89 -10.52 -6.34 2.92
CA ASN A 89 -11.47 -7.42 2.68
C ASN A 89 -12.90 -6.86 2.52
N PRO A 90 -13.46 -6.83 1.29
CA PRO A 90 -14.78 -6.25 1.03
C PRO A 90 -15.95 -7.12 1.53
N THR A 91 -15.74 -8.37 1.91
CA THR A 91 -16.75 -9.24 2.52
C THR A 91 -16.85 -9.08 4.03
N ALA A 92 -15.76 -8.69 4.67
CA ALA A 92 -15.70 -8.46 6.11
C ALA A 92 -15.75 -6.97 6.50
N GLY A 93 -15.48 -6.06 5.56
CA GLY A 93 -15.37 -4.62 5.83
C GLY A 93 -14.11 -4.23 6.60
N VAL A 94 -13.04 -5.02 6.51
CA VAL A 94 -11.84 -4.89 7.35
C VAL A 94 -10.59 -4.72 6.49
N PHE A 95 -9.80 -3.73 6.82
CA PHE A 95 -8.42 -3.59 6.37
C PHE A 95 -7.50 -4.33 7.35
N THR A 96 -6.51 -5.07 6.84
CA THR A 96 -5.45 -5.70 7.65
C THR A 96 -4.10 -5.22 7.13
N ALA A 97 -3.28 -4.64 8.01
CA ALA A 97 -1.97 -4.12 7.64
C ALA A 97 -1.02 -5.27 7.21
N PRO A 98 -0.57 -5.32 5.96
CA PRO A 98 0.34 -6.38 5.51
C PRO A 98 1.78 -6.17 5.96
N VAL A 99 2.15 -4.97 6.38
CA VAL A 99 3.47 -4.60 6.87
C VAL A 99 3.37 -3.52 7.95
N SER A 100 4.38 -3.40 8.80
CA SER A 100 4.47 -2.30 9.78
C SER A 100 4.71 -0.98 9.06
N GLY A 101 3.98 0.09 9.44
CA GLY A 101 4.09 1.38 8.77
C GLY A 101 3.17 2.45 9.33
N LEU A 102 3.29 3.65 8.76
CA LEU A 102 2.33 4.73 8.96
C LEU A 102 1.30 4.68 7.83
N TYR A 103 0.04 4.56 8.21
CA TYR A 103 -1.10 4.48 7.29
C TYR A 103 -1.99 5.70 7.44
N VAL A 104 -2.60 6.10 6.33
CA VAL A 104 -3.64 7.15 6.31
C VAL A 104 -4.96 6.48 5.99
N PHE A 105 -5.97 6.76 6.79
CA PHE A 105 -7.35 6.35 6.55
C PHE A 105 -8.24 7.59 6.45
N SER A 106 -9.19 7.56 5.54
CA SER A 106 -10.22 8.59 5.40
C SER A 106 -11.56 7.95 5.08
N PHE A 107 -12.61 8.56 5.57
CA PHE A 107 -13.96 8.14 5.24
C PHE A 107 -14.90 9.34 5.10
N THR A 108 -15.92 9.14 4.29
CA THR A 108 -17.10 9.99 4.21
C THR A 108 -18.32 9.12 4.46
N ALA A 109 -19.20 9.58 5.32
CA ALA A 109 -20.49 8.97 5.60
C ALA A 109 -21.59 9.94 5.23
N ALA A 110 -22.60 9.49 4.50
CA ALA A 110 -23.72 10.30 4.05
C ALA A 110 -25.06 9.69 4.45
N ASP A 111 -26.05 10.54 4.62
CA ASP A 111 -27.46 10.17 4.70
C ASP A 111 -28.33 11.29 4.14
N TYR A 112 -29.59 11.03 3.80
CA TYR A 112 -30.54 12.02 3.30
C TYR A 112 -31.82 12.12 4.14
N LEU A 113 -32.03 11.21 5.10
CA LEU A 113 -33.18 11.23 5.98
C LEU A 113 -32.82 11.89 7.32
N LYS A 114 -33.84 12.45 7.99
CA LYS A 114 -33.67 12.98 9.34
C LYS A 114 -33.20 11.90 10.32
N GLY A 115 -32.27 12.27 11.20
CA GLY A 115 -31.76 11.40 12.24
C GLY A 115 -30.25 11.49 12.45
N TYR A 116 -29.76 10.64 13.30
CA TYR A 116 -28.33 10.53 13.57
C TYR A 116 -27.63 9.77 12.44
N MET A 117 -26.60 10.37 11.91
CA MET A 117 -25.65 9.74 11.01
C MET A 117 -24.23 9.86 11.56
N GLY A 118 -23.42 8.87 11.33
CA GLY A 118 -22.04 8.86 11.83
C GLY A 118 -21.52 7.45 11.97
N LEU A 119 -20.24 7.37 12.26
CA LEU A 119 -19.55 6.09 12.40
C LEU A 119 -18.29 6.22 13.24
N TYR A 120 -17.85 5.10 13.78
CA TYR A 120 -16.54 4.95 14.41
C TYR A 120 -15.54 4.36 13.44
N LEU A 121 -14.28 4.82 13.54
CA LEU A 121 -13.12 4.09 13.02
C LEU A 121 -12.45 3.37 14.20
N TYR A 122 -12.19 2.08 14.00
CA TYR A 122 -11.58 1.17 14.97
C TYR A 122 -10.18 0.74 14.52
N LYS A 123 -9.26 0.63 15.48
CA LYS A 123 -8.01 -0.13 15.38
C LYS A 123 -8.05 -1.28 16.39
N ASN A 124 -7.98 -2.54 15.93
CA ASN A 124 -8.02 -3.75 16.78
C ASN A 124 -9.15 -3.70 17.80
N ASP A 125 -10.37 -3.41 17.34
CA ASP A 125 -11.60 -3.29 18.13
C ASP A 125 -11.59 -2.14 19.17
N LYS A 126 -10.56 -1.26 19.14
CA LYS A 126 -10.52 -0.05 19.94
C LYS A 126 -10.98 1.14 19.10
N PRO A 127 -11.99 1.92 19.54
CA PRO A 127 -12.45 3.11 18.84
C PRO A 127 -11.36 4.19 18.88
N ILE A 128 -11.07 4.78 17.72
CA ILE A 128 -10.04 5.82 17.54
C ILE A 128 -10.68 7.16 17.21
N VAL A 129 -11.60 7.19 16.25
CA VAL A 129 -12.27 8.40 15.77
C VAL A 129 -13.76 8.15 15.70
N PHE A 130 -14.53 9.12 16.15
CA PHE A 130 -15.97 9.18 15.93
C PHE A 130 -16.30 10.41 15.08
N SER A 131 -17.07 10.21 14.04
CA SER A 131 -17.63 11.29 13.23
C SER A 131 -19.14 11.21 13.28
N LEU A 132 -19.77 12.31 13.66
CA LEU A 132 -21.21 12.42 13.93
C LEU A 132 -21.77 13.64 13.23
N ASP A 133 -22.97 13.49 12.69
CA ASP A 133 -23.85 14.59 12.34
C ASP A 133 -25.30 14.26 12.77
N LEU A 134 -26.07 15.30 13.08
CA LEU A 134 -27.51 15.21 13.29
C LEU A 134 -28.21 15.92 12.12
N ASN A 135 -28.71 15.15 11.18
CA ASN A 135 -29.52 15.67 10.08
C ASN A 135 -30.96 15.93 10.59
N ASP A 136 -31.18 17.07 11.21
CA ASP A 136 -32.47 17.43 11.83
C ASP A 136 -33.46 18.07 10.84
N HIS A 137 -33.00 18.55 9.70
CA HIS A 137 -33.83 19.15 8.66
C HIS A 137 -34.21 18.15 7.54
N GLY A 138 -33.44 17.12 7.34
CA GLY A 138 -33.52 16.21 6.19
C GLY A 138 -32.84 16.82 4.96
N GLY A 139 -32.74 16.02 3.89
CA GLY A 139 -31.91 16.31 2.72
C GLY A 139 -30.51 15.72 2.89
N TYR A 140 -29.73 15.74 1.85
CA TYR A 140 -28.39 15.16 1.87
C TYR A 140 -27.47 15.87 2.86
N ALA A 141 -26.93 15.12 3.80
CA ALA A 141 -25.91 15.53 4.73
C ALA A 141 -24.73 14.55 4.66
N SER A 142 -23.54 15.00 5.00
CA SER A 142 -22.36 14.13 5.05
C SER A 142 -21.39 14.58 6.13
N THR A 143 -20.72 13.61 6.75
CA THR A 143 -19.62 13.84 7.67
C THR A 143 -18.38 13.11 7.19
N SER A 144 -17.20 13.71 7.33
CA SER A 144 -15.94 13.13 6.88
C SER A 144 -14.88 13.31 7.94
N ASN A 145 -13.97 12.36 8.02
CA ASN A 145 -12.79 12.46 8.86
C ASN A 145 -11.60 11.71 8.24
N ALA A 146 -10.41 11.99 8.75
CA ALA A 146 -9.19 11.31 8.38
C ALA A 146 -8.28 11.15 9.59
N VAL A 147 -7.46 10.09 9.58
CA VAL A 147 -6.51 9.79 10.66
C VAL A 147 -5.27 9.12 10.11
N CYS A 148 -4.11 9.45 10.70
CA CYS A 148 -2.87 8.72 10.50
C CYS A 148 -2.67 7.74 11.66
N LEU A 149 -2.44 6.47 11.35
CA LEU A 149 -2.23 5.42 12.34
C LEU A 149 -0.92 4.69 12.08
N GLN A 150 -0.11 4.58 13.10
CA GLN A 150 0.98 3.61 13.10
C GLN A 150 0.38 2.22 13.35
N LEU A 151 0.61 1.31 12.39
CA LEU A 151 0.16 -0.07 12.44
C LEU A 151 1.35 -1.01 12.40
N GLU A 152 1.22 -2.11 13.13
CA GLU A 152 2.07 -3.30 13.00
C GLU A 152 1.45 -4.27 11.99
N GLU A 153 2.25 -5.16 11.43
CA GLU A 153 1.75 -6.23 10.56
C GLU A 153 0.66 -7.04 11.28
N GLY A 154 -0.48 -7.24 10.61
CA GLY A 154 -1.65 -7.90 11.17
C GLY A 154 -2.63 -7.00 11.92
N ASP A 155 -2.31 -5.73 12.20
CA ASP A 155 -3.26 -4.78 12.78
C ASP A 155 -4.47 -4.58 11.86
N ARG A 156 -5.65 -4.49 12.47
CA ARG A 156 -6.94 -4.41 11.76
C ARG A 156 -7.58 -3.04 11.92
N VAL A 157 -8.11 -2.49 10.83
CA VAL A 157 -8.87 -1.23 10.82
C VAL A 157 -10.22 -1.46 10.13
N HIS A 158 -11.29 -1.00 10.76
CA HIS A 158 -12.64 -1.09 10.20
C HIS A 158 -13.50 0.09 10.63
N LEU A 159 -14.65 0.25 9.98
CA LEU A 159 -15.65 1.24 10.34
C LEU A 159 -16.86 0.53 10.98
N GLY A 160 -17.39 1.12 12.05
CA GLY A 160 -18.56 0.62 12.78
C GLY A 160 -19.70 1.64 12.81
N LEU A 161 -20.91 1.19 12.51
CA LEU A 161 -22.14 1.99 12.64
C LEU A 161 -22.73 1.79 14.04
N PRO A 162 -22.88 2.85 14.86
CA PRO A 162 -23.53 2.75 16.16
C PRO A 162 -24.98 2.26 16.06
N ALA A 163 -25.50 1.69 17.14
CA ALA A 163 -26.91 1.34 17.24
C ALA A 163 -27.79 2.57 16.97
N SER A 164 -28.88 2.38 16.25
CA SER A 164 -29.84 3.43 15.87
C SER A 164 -29.35 4.48 14.90
N TYR A 165 -28.10 4.40 14.43
CA TYR A 165 -27.56 5.27 13.37
C TYR A 165 -27.83 4.69 11.99
N ARG A 166 -27.83 5.56 10.99
CA ARG A 166 -28.06 5.16 9.61
C ARG A 166 -27.10 5.89 8.68
N LEU A 167 -26.76 5.24 7.58
CA LEU A 167 -26.05 5.80 6.44
C LEU A 167 -26.81 5.51 5.14
N TYR A 168 -26.44 6.21 4.11
CA TYR A 168 -26.94 6.01 2.76
C TYR A 168 -25.80 5.95 1.75
N ASP A 169 -25.94 5.10 0.76
CA ASP A 169 -25.09 5.10 -0.43
C ASP A 169 -25.87 4.57 -1.63
N ASP A 170 -25.39 4.91 -2.82
CA ASP A 170 -25.89 4.36 -4.08
C ASP A 170 -24.75 4.32 -5.12
N SER A 171 -25.03 4.14 -6.37
CA SER A 171 -24.03 4.07 -7.45
C SER A 171 -23.11 5.30 -7.56
N ARG A 172 -23.43 6.39 -6.88
CA ARG A 172 -22.66 7.65 -6.87
C ARG A 172 -21.57 7.71 -5.80
N ASN A 173 -21.51 6.71 -4.90
CA ASN A 173 -20.51 6.60 -3.82
C ASN A 173 -20.50 7.81 -2.86
N PHE A 174 -21.64 8.11 -2.24
CA PHE A 174 -21.75 9.15 -1.21
C PHE A 174 -21.01 8.74 0.08
N SER A 175 -20.97 7.45 0.39
CA SER A 175 -20.26 6.90 1.54
C SER A 175 -19.09 6.06 1.06
N VAL A 176 -17.88 6.49 1.44
CA VAL A 176 -16.61 5.90 0.96
C VAL A 176 -15.67 5.68 2.13
N PHE A 177 -14.94 4.58 2.10
CA PHE A 177 -13.82 4.29 2.99
C PHE A 177 -12.55 4.08 2.16
N SER A 178 -11.47 4.76 2.54
CA SER A 178 -10.19 4.69 1.85
C SER A 178 -9.05 4.59 2.83
N GLY A 179 -7.96 3.96 2.43
CA GLY A 179 -6.72 3.93 3.20
C GLY A 179 -5.54 3.55 2.35
N PHE A 180 -4.36 3.98 2.76
CA PHE A 180 -3.12 3.66 2.08
C PHE A 180 -1.92 3.72 3.02
N LEU A 181 -0.88 2.99 2.67
CA LEU A 181 0.42 3.07 3.33
C LEU A 181 1.12 4.37 2.90
N LEU A 182 1.46 5.23 3.86
CA LEU A 182 2.23 6.43 3.61
C LEU A 182 3.73 6.12 3.51
N PHE A 183 4.25 5.37 4.48
CA PHE A 183 5.60 4.82 4.46
C PHE A 183 5.76 3.66 5.45
N HIS A 184 6.69 2.79 5.17
CA HIS A 184 7.09 1.65 6.01
C HIS A 184 7.96 2.11 7.19
N LEU A 185 7.79 1.44 8.35
CA LEU A 185 8.56 1.68 9.57
C LEU A 185 9.50 0.51 9.87
#